data_a33679b80d41b4337470b4c634799989
#
_entry.id   a33679b80d41b4337470b4c634799989
#
_cell.length_a   1.000
_cell.length_b   1.000
_cell.length_c   1.000
_cell.angle_alpha   90.00
_cell.angle_beta   90.00
_cell.angle_gamma   90.00
#
_symmetry.space_group_name_H-M   'P 1'
#
loop_
_entity.id
_entity.type
_entity.pdbx_description
1 polymer ?
#
loop_
_entity_poly.entity_id
_entity_poly.type
_entity_poly.pdbx_seq_one_letter_code
_entity_poly.pdbx_strand_id
1 'polypeptide(L)'
;MSEGNSGNPREAVFTTALWNGAFALADWELHVQRLAENAKRLRLELPPDMTQQLVDFFEKEKLQQGPSLEPSMLVRIECLRTGEMAIEVRTISLRNEEIDAITLPAPRWSSKVNGTKHGDWKPYREAHEMAEKRGADLAFLIHDYAIVDADRAMPVVLDDDGTAWVAAQEEGGVASITLNILIEGLEAAGIPVHFGRLNERLVARAAEVVAVGSGIGACRVLSLDDQMLGEGVTLTKRCQSLLDIHYQDKATWFDVRSAL
;
A
#
# COMPACT_ATOMS: atom_id res chain seq x y z
N MET A 1 -12.55 -17.22 11.90
CA MET A 1 -13.02 -15.87 11.55
C MET A 1 -12.92 -15.03 12.81
N SER A 2 -11.79 -14.32 12.99
CA SER A 2 -11.62 -13.41 14.14
C SER A 2 -12.20 -12.06 13.75
N GLU A 3 -13.32 -11.68 14.35
CA GLU A 3 -13.85 -10.33 14.29
C GLU A 3 -12.95 -9.37 15.10
N GLY A 4 -11.71 -9.22 14.67
CA GLY A 4 -10.77 -8.28 15.25
C GLY A 4 -10.89 -6.91 14.59
N ASN A 5 -11.98 -6.19 14.84
CA ASN A 5 -12.02 -4.78 14.49
C ASN A 5 -12.84 -4.01 15.51
N SER A 6 -12.14 -3.49 16.51
CA SER A 6 -12.74 -2.78 17.64
C SER A 6 -13.24 -1.37 17.32
N GLY A 7 -13.03 -0.87 16.11
CA GLY A 7 -13.28 0.53 15.78
C GLY A 7 -12.36 1.51 16.54
N ASN A 8 -11.33 1.00 17.22
CA ASN A 8 -10.36 1.81 17.96
C ASN A 8 -9.00 1.77 17.25
N PRO A 9 -8.53 2.89 16.69
CA PRO A 9 -7.24 2.94 16.01
C PRO A 9 -6.05 2.47 16.85
N ARG A 10 -6.14 2.60 18.18
CA ARG A 10 -5.05 2.26 19.09
C ARG A 10 -5.06 0.81 19.60
N GLU A 11 -5.87 -0.04 19.02
CA GLU A 11 -5.86 -1.47 19.37
C GLU A 11 -4.78 -2.25 18.61
N ALA A 12 -4.35 -1.73 17.45
CA ALA A 12 -3.32 -2.38 16.65
C ALA A 12 -2.57 -1.41 15.73
N VAL A 13 -1.39 -1.83 15.30
CA VAL A 13 -0.72 -1.35 14.09
C VAL A 13 -0.47 -2.52 13.17
N PHE A 14 -0.48 -2.28 11.86
CA PHE A 14 -0.24 -3.37 10.93
C PHE A 14 0.60 -2.94 9.72
N THR A 15 1.16 -3.93 9.06
CA THR A 15 1.75 -3.79 7.73
C THR A 15 1.27 -4.90 6.82
N THR A 16 1.47 -4.71 5.51
CA THR A 16 1.15 -5.71 4.50
C THR A 16 2.34 -5.80 3.56
N ALA A 17 2.99 -6.95 3.51
CA ALA A 17 4.21 -7.20 2.76
C ALA A 17 4.03 -8.33 1.75
N LEU A 18 4.79 -8.31 0.68
CA LEU A 18 4.88 -9.45 -0.23
C LEU A 18 5.68 -10.57 0.43
N TRP A 19 5.22 -11.81 0.25
CA TRP A 19 5.80 -13.02 0.83
C TRP A 19 6.17 -14.02 -0.26
N ASN A 20 7.36 -14.60 -0.16
CA ASN A 20 7.88 -15.56 -1.12
C ASN A 20 7.36 -16.99 -0.94
N GLY A 21 6.40 -17.22 -0.05
CA GLY A 21 5.86 -18.54 0.27
C GLY A 21 6.75 -19.40 1.18
N ALA A 22 7.86 -18.86 1.69
CA ALA A 22 8.77 -19.57 2.60
C ALA A 22 9.10 -18.66 3.83
N PHE A 23 10.30 -18.11 3.93
CA PHE A 23 10.71 -17.32 5.10
C PHE A 23 11.10 -15.88 4.75
N ALA A 24 10.91 -15.44 3.49
CA ALA A 24 11.35 -14.12 3.10
C ALA A 24 10.17 -13.18 2.79
N LEU A 25 10.31 -11.95 3.24
CA LEU A 25 9.42 -10.82 3.00
C LEU A 25 10.16 -9.78 2.17
N ALA A 26 9.48 -9.24 1.17
CA ALA A 26 10.04 -8.13 0.41
C ALA A 26 10.05 -6.86 1.27
N ASP A 27 11.16 -6.08 1.16
CA ASP A 27 11.30 -4.77 1.80
C ASP A 27 11.05 -4.75 3.31
N TRP A 28 11.40 -5.83 3.99
CA TRP A 28 11.04 -6.04 5.40
C TRP A 28 11.51 -4.91 6.32
N GLU A 29 12.68 -4.36 6.08
CA GLU A 29 13.22 -3.25 6.88
C GLU A 29 12.32 -2.00 6.80
N LEU A 30 11.80 -1.65 5.61
CA LEU A 30 10.87 -0.54 5.42
C LEU A 30 9.52 -0.82 6.13
N HIS A 31 9.08 -2.07 6.12
CA HIS A 31 7.87 -2.48 6.83
C HIS A 31 8.03 -2.37 8.34
N VAL A 32 9.16 -2.80 8.91
CA VAL A 32 9.47 -2.68 10.34
C VAL A 32 9.59 -1.21 10.76
N GLN A 33 10.28 -0.39 9.96
CA GLN A 33 10.39 1.03 10.23
C GLN A 33 9.00 1.69 10.29
N ARG A 34 8.14 1.46 9.31
CA ARG A 34 6.78 2.01 9.31
C ARG A 34 5.93 1.49 10.48
N LEU A 35 6.04 0.19 10.84
CA LEU A 35 5.38 -0.36 12.04
C LEU A 35 5.82 0.37 13.30
N ALA A 36 7.13 0.58 13.48
CA ALA A 36 7.68 1.26 14.65
C ALA A 36 7.24 2.72 14.74
N GLU A 37 7.26 3.45 13.61
CA GLU A 37 6.79 4.83 13.54
C GLU A 37 5.29 4.93 13.89
N ASN A 38 4.46 4.05 13.33
CA ASN A 38 3.02 4.01 13.59
C ASN A 38 2.72 3.62 15.04
N ALA A 39 3.41 2.62 15.57
CA ALA A 39 3.30 2.20 16.97
C ALA A 39 3.63 3.35 17.92
N LYS A 40 4.74 4.06 17.69
CA LYS A 40 5.12 5.26 18.46
C LYS A 40 4.04 6.35 18.44
N ARG A 41 3.47 6.65 17.25
CA ARG A 41 2.39 7.65 17.10
C ARG A 41 1.13 7.25 17.86
N LEU A 42 0.79 5.96 17.87
CA LEU A 42 -0.40 5.41 18.52
C LEU A 42 -0.17 5.03 19.98
N ARG A 43 1.07 5.13 20.48
CA ARG A 43 1.48 4.71 21.83
C ARG A 43 1.22 3.21 22.06
N LEU A 44 1.66 2.42 21.10
CA LEU A 44 1.69 0.97 21.13
C LEU A 44 3.14 0.50 21.27
N GLU A 45 3.34 -0.66 21.84
CA GLU A 45 4.62 -1.36 21.84
C GLU A 45 4.55 -2.51 20.85
N LEU A 46 5.59 -2.68 20.04
CA LEU A 46 5.70 -3.84 19.17
C LEU A 46 6.09 -5.07 20.02
N PRO A 47 5.58 -6.26 19.66
CA PRO A 47 5.98 -7.49 20.35
C PRO A 47 7.51 -7.67 20.31
N PRO A 48 8.19 -7.90 21.44
CA PRO A 48 9.64 -8.07 21.46
C PRO A 48 10.11 -9.34 20.74
N ASP A 49 9.24 -10.33 20.62
CA ASP A 49 9.45 -11.61 19.94
C ASP A 49 8.80 -11.66 18.54
N MET A 50 8.54 -10.51 17.93
CA MET A 50 7.88 -10.39 16.62
C MET A 50 8.53 -11.30 15.56
N THR A 51 9.85 -11.33 15.50
CA THR A 51 10.58 -12.17 14.54
C THR A 51 10.31 -13.66 14.77
N GLN A 52 10.33 -14.11 16.03
CA GLN A 52 10.06 -15.50 16.37
C GLN A 52 8.63 -15.89 16.01
N GLN A 53 7.64 -15.03 16.29
CA GLN A 53 6.25 -15.29 15.92
C GLN A 53 6.06 -15.40 14.40
N LEU A 54 6.78 -14.59 13.61
CA LEU A 54 6.78 -14.69 12.15
C LEU A 54 7.39 -16.01 11.66
N VAL A 55 8.53 -16.41 12.21
CA VAL A 55 9.18 -17.67 11.86
C VAL A 55 8.27 -18.85 12.17
N ASP A 56 7.67 -18.87 13.37
CA ASP A 56 6.75 -19.93 13.80
C ASP A 56 5.50 -20.01 12.89
N PHE A 57 5.00 -18.86 12.45
CA PHE A 57 3.88 -18.79 11.51
C PHE A 57 4.29 -19.34 10.13
N PHE A 58 5.41 -18.87 9.56
CA PHE A 58 5.86 -19.32 8.23
C PHE A 58 6.27 -20.79 8.22
N GLU A 59 6.78 -21.33 9.32
CA GLU A 59 7.07 -22.76 9.42
C GLU A 59 5.83 -23.62 9.22
N LYS A 60 4.65 -23.14 9.62
CA LYS A 60 3.36 -23.81 9.45
C LYS A 60 2.76 -23.57 8.07
N GLU A 61 2.89 -22.34 7.54
CA GLU A 61 2.19 -21.88 6.34
C GLU A 61 3.02 -21.99 5.06
N LYS A 62 4.33 -22.28 5.16
CA LYS A 62 5.24 -22.34 4.00
C LYS A 62 4.71 -23.27 2.89
N LEU A 63 4.87 -22.82 1.65
CA LEU A 63 4.44 -23.55 0.49
C LEU A 63 5.28 -24.82 0.27
N GLN A 64 4.66 -25.93 -0.09
CA GLN A 64 5.35 -27.17 -0.42
C GLN A 64 6.23 -27.05 -1.69
N GLN A 65 5.89 -26.10 -2.58
CA GLN A 65 6.59 -25.86 -3.85
C GLN A 65 7.88 -25.07 -3.71
N GLY A 66 8.21 -24.59 -2.51
CA GLY A 66 9.39 -23.79 -2.24
C GLY A 66 9.20 -22.28 -2.54
N PRO A 67 10.24 -21.48 -2.29
CA PRO A 67 10.18 -20.04 -2.43
C PRO A 67 10.16 -19.59 -3.90
N SER A 68 9.42 -18.53 -4.18
CA SER A 68 9.38 -17.84 -5.47
C SER A 68 9.79 -16.38 -5.30
N LEU A 69 10.50 -15.81 -6.28
CA LEU A 69 10.76 -14.38 -6.37
C LEU A 69 9.62 -13.64 -7.10
N GLU A 70 8.69 -14.37 -7.70
CA GLU A 70 7.49 -13.77 -8.28
C GLU A 70 6.49 -13.50 -7.15
N PRO A 71 6.12 -12.22 -6.91
CA PRO A 71 5.22 -11.89 -5.83
C PRO A 71 3.81 -12.41 -6.14
N SER A 72 3.41 -13.45 -5.45
CA SER A 72 2.09 -14.07 -5.58
C SER A 72 1.29 -14.09 -4.29
N MET A 73 1.91 -13.71 -3.17
CA MET A 73 1.29 -13.76 -1.86
C MET A 73 1.55 -12.47 -1.08
N LEU A 74 0.56 -12.09 -0.32
CA LEU A 74 0.60 -10.92 0.54
C LEU A 74 0.34 -11.38 1.98
N VAL A 75 1.20 -10.98 2.89
CA VAL A 75 1.01 -11.22 4.32
C VAL A 75 0.65 -9.93 5.03
N ARG A 76 -0.45 -9.94 5.77
CA ARG A 76 -0.83 -8.90 6.72
C ARG A 76 -0.30 -9.30 8.10
N ILE A 77 0.49 -8.44 8.68
CA ILE A 77 1.07 -8.59 10.01
C ILE A 77 0.50 -7.49 10.89
N GLU A 78 -0.28 -7.84 11.87
CA GLU A 78 -0.95 -6.94 12.79
C GLU A 78 -0.42 -7.16 14.21
N CYS A 79 0.18 -6.12 14.79
CA CYS A 79 0.67 -6.12 16.16
C CYS A 79 -0.41 -5.51 17.05
N LEU A 80 -0.98 -6.32 17.93
CA LEU A 80 -2.08 -5.96 18.82
C LEU A 80 -1.57 -5.25 20.09
N ARG A 81 -2.41 -4.41 20.67
CA ARG A 81 -2.14 -3.76 21.96
C ARG A 81 -1.85 -4.77 23.09
N THR A 82 -2.35 -5.98 22.97
CA THR A 82 -2.12 -7.07 23.94
C THR A 82 -0.69 -7.61 23.91
N GLY A 83 0.11 -7.25 22.90
CA GLY A 83 1.44 -7.82 22.65
C GLY A 83 1.42 -9.09 21.79
N GLU A 84 0.25 -9.51 21.33
CA GLU A 84 0.08 -10.63 20.40
C GLU A 84 0.16 -10.15 18.95
N MET A 85 0.43 -11.07 18.03
CA MET A 85 0.34 -10.82 16.60
C MET A 85 -0.80 -11.60 15.97
N ALA A 86 -1.51 -10.94 15.04
CA ALA A 86 -2.39 -11.59 14.10
C ALA A 86 -1.71 -11.56 12.72
N ILE A 87 -1.55 -12.72 12.09
CA ILE A 87 -0.90 -12.87 10.79
C ILE A 87 -1.87 -13.55 9.84
N GLU A 88 -2.07 -12.96 8.68
CA GLU A 88 -3.00 -13.44 7.67
C GLU A 88 -2.33 -13.40 6.30
N VAL A 89 -2.47 -14.48 5.54
CA VAL A 89 -1.94 -14.61 4.17
C VAL A 89 -3.06 -14.66 3.17
N ARG A 90 -2.86 -14.01 2.03
CA ARG A 90 -3.75 -14.09 0.88
C ARG A 90 -2.96 -14.18 -0.42
N THR A 91 -3.45 -14.97 -1.34
CA THR A 91 -2.95 -14.98 -2.73
C THR A 91 -3.34 -13.67 -3.40
N ILE A 92 -2.43 -13.12 -4.19
CA ILE A 92 -2.66 -11.95 -5.01
C ILE A 92 -2.21 -12.22 -6.44
N SER A 93 -2.75 -11.45 -7.36
CA SER A 93 -2.18 -11.26 -8.69
C SER A 93 -1.81 -9.79 -8.80
N LEU A 94 -0.54 -9.49 -9.01
CA LEU A 94 -0.15 -8.13 -9.35
C LEU A 94 -0.77 -7.80 -10.70
N ARG A 95 -1.62 -6.79 -10.71
CA ARG A 95 -2.36 -6.40 -11.90
C ARG A 95 -1.46 -5.54 -12.78
N ASN A 96 -1.40 -5.85 -14.07
CA ASN A 96 -0.84 -4.99 -15.10
C ASN A 96 -1.96 -4.42 -15.99
N GLU A 97 -3.20 -4.55 -15.55
CA GLU A 97 -4.40 -4.14 -16.26
C GLU A 97 -4.78 -2.71 -15.92
N GLU A 98 -5.56 -2.11 -16.79
CA GLU A 98 -6.24 -0.84 -16.51
C GLU A 98 -7.35 -1.08 -15.49
N ILE A 99 -7.58 -0.10 -14.63
CA ILE A 99 -8.57 -0.16 -13.55
C ILE A 99 -9.46 1.06 -13.55
N ASP A 100 -10.68 0.89 -13.05
CA ASP A 100 -11.61 1.98 -12.81
C ASP A 100 -11.66 2.34 -11.33
N ALA A 101 -11.80 3.63 -11.04
CA ALA A 101 -11.88 4.13 -9.67
C ALA A 101 -13.13 4.98 -9.46
N ILE A 102 -13.58 5.02 -8.21
CA ILE A 102 -14.61 5.96 -7.75
C ILE A 102 -14.06 6.86 -6.65
N THR A 103 -14.71 7.99 -6.41
CA THR A 103 -14.39 8.82 -5.25
C THR A 103 -15.32 8.52 -4.08
N LEU A 104 -14.76 8.47 -2.86
CA LEU A 104 -15.50 8.36 -1.61
C LEU A 104 -14.90 9.32 -0.57
N PRO A 105 -15.68 9.77 0.41
CA PRO A 105 -15.16 10.57 1.52
C PRO A 105 -14.05 9.80 2.28
N ALA A 106 -12.91 10.45 2.51
CA ALA A 106 -11.85 9.87 3.31
C ALA A 106 -12.27 9.73 4.77
N PRO A 107 -12.05 8.57 5.40
CA PRO A 107 -12.19 8.45 6.84
C PRO A 107 -11.17 9.37 7.53
N ARG A 108 -11.59 10.02 8.60
CA ARG A 108 -10.73 10.99 9.30
C ARG A 108 -10.67 10.70 10.79
N TRP A 109 -9.48 10.75 11.29
CA TRP A 109 -9.16 10.65 12.72
C TRP A 109 -8.38 11.88 13.17
N SER A 110 -7.89 11.87 14.38
CA SER A 110 -6.95 12.91 14.83
C SER A 110 -5.65 12.88 14.03
N SER A 111 -4.91 13.99 13.99
CA SER A 111 -3.62 14.10 13.29
C SER A 111 -2.57 13.06 13.73
N LYS A 112 -2.69 12.51 14.93
CA LYS A 112 -1.82 11.44 15.43
C LYS A 112 -2.13 10.07 14.81
N VAL A 113 -3.36 9.87 14.35
CA VAL A 113 -3.85 8.62 13.78
C VAL A 113 -3.83 8.66 12.26
N ASN A 114 -4.28 9.77 11.64
CA ASN A 114 -4.25 9.92 10.19
C ASN A 114 -2.88 9.57 9.61
N GLY A 115 -2.86 8.84 8.51
CA GLY A 115 -1.64 8.38 7.85
C GLY A 115 -0.91 7.24 8.55
N THR A 116 -1.53 6.60 9.56
CA THR A 116 -1.00 5.36 10.15
C THR A 116 -1.82 4.15 9.68
N LYS A 117 -1.19 2.99 9.60
CA LYS A 117 -1.90 1.71 9.45
C LYS A 117 -2.28 1.19 10.84
N HIS A 118 -3.54 1.33 11.21
CA HIS A 118 -4.04 1.18 12.58
C HIS A 118 -5.21 0.19 12.70
N GLY A 119 -5.61 -0.16 13.93
CA GLY A 119 -6.63 -1.18 14.20
C GLY A 119 -8.02 -0.88 13.63
N ASP A 120 -8.41 0.40 13.49
CA ASP A 120 -9.70 0.78 12.89
C ASP A 120 -9.58 0.91 11.36
N TRP A 121 -9.36 -0.22 10.67
CA TRP A 121 -9.24 -0.27 9.21
C TRP A 121 -10.55 -0.57 8.49
N LYS A 122 -11.66 -0.68 9.22
CA LYS A 122 -12.98 -0.97 8.67
C LYS A 122 -13.42 0.04 7.60
N PRO A 123 -13.26 1.38 7.78
CA PRO A 123 -13.66 2.35 6.76
C PRO A 123 -12.96 2.17 5.40
N TYR A 124 -11.69 1.74 5.38
CA TYR A 124 -10.97 1.43 4.13
C TYR A 124 -11.53 0.18 3.44
N ARG A 125 -11.90 -0.85 4.23
CA ARG A 125 -12.53 -2.06 3.68
C ARG A 125 -13.93 -1.76 3.11
N GLU A 126 -14.72 -0.97 3.83
CA GLU A 126 -16.05 -0.54 3.38
C GLU A 126 -15.95 0.32 2.10
N ALA A 127 -14.92 1.16 1.99
CA ALA A 127 -14.65 1.92 0.76
C ALA A 127 -14.35 0.99 -0.43
N HIS A 128 -13.54 -0.05 -0.22
CA HIS A 128 -13.27 -1.07 -1.23
C HIS A 128 -14.54 -1.81 -1.65
N GLU A 129 -15.31 -2.32 -0.68
CA GLU A 129 -16.59 -2.98 -0.96
C GLU A 129 -17.59 -2.09 -1.72
N MET A 130 -17.56 -0.78 -1.45
CA MET A 130 -18.39 0.17 -2.18
C MET A 130 -17.91 0.35 -3.62
N ALA A 131 -16.61 0.39 -3.87
CA ALA A 131 -16.06 0.42 -5.22
C ALA A 131 -16.50 -0.82 -6.01
N GLU A 132 -16.31 -2.01 -5.45
CA GLU A 132 -16.73 -3.27 -6.09
C GLU A 132 -18.24 -3.30 -6.38
N LYS A 133 -19.08 -2.84 -5.45
CA LYS A 133 -20.54 -2.76 -5.66
C LYS A 133 -20.95 -1.80 -6.78
N ARG A 134 -20.10 -0.81 -7.09
CA ARG A 134 -20.30 0.14 -8.21
C ARG A 134 -19.59 -0.30 -9.49
N GLY A 135 -18.95 -1.48 -9.50
CA GLY A 135 -18.23 -2.01 -10.65
C GLY A 135 -16.84 -1.42 -10.86
N ALA A 136 -16.31 -0.70 -9.86
CA ALA A 136 -14.97 -0.16 -9.89
C ALA A 136 -13.98 -1.03 -9.08
N ASP A 137 -12.69 -0.88 -9.37
CA ASP A 137 -11.61 -1.65 -8.75
C ASP A 137 -11.05 -0.98 -7.49
N LEU A 138 -11.12 0.35 -7.40
CA LEU A 138 -10.57 1.15 -6.31
C LEU A 138 -11.50 2.28 -5.89
N ALA A 139 -11.38 2.68 -4.62
CA ALA A 139 -11.93 3.92 -4.10
C ALA A 139 -10.80 4.92 -3.81
N PHE A 140 -10.78 6.06 -4.51
CA PHE A 140 -9.98 7.22 -4.12
C PHE A 140 -10.67 7.97 -2.99
N LEU A 141 -9.92 8.25 -1.95
CA LEU A 141 -10.43 8.84 -0.71
C LEU A 141 -10.23 10.35 -0.74
N ILE A 142 -11.35 11.08 -0.68
CA ILE A 142 -11.37 12.54 -0.83
C ILE A 142 -11.54 13.23 0.52
N HIS A 143 -10.71 14.23 0.77
CA HIS A 143 -10.87 15.15 1.87
C HIS A 143 -10.60 16.58 1.38
N ASP A 144 -11.48 17.49 1.74
CA ASP A 144 -11.36 18.91 1.39
C ASP A 144 -11.05 19.14 -0.11
N TYR A 145 -11.83 18.48 -0.99
CA TYR A 145 -11.72 18.56 -2.46
C TYR A 145 -10.35 18.09 -3.04
N ALA A 146 -9.67 17.21 -2.36
CA ALA A 146 -8.44 16.59 -2.85
C ALA A 146 -8.40 15.08 -2.55
N ILE A 147 -7.77 14.31 -3.42
CA ILE A 147 -7.44 12.91 -3.15
C ILE A 147 -6.33 12.89 -2.09
N VAL A 148 -6.57 12.18 -1.01
CA VAL A 148 -5.61 12.06 0.10
C VAL A 148 -5.03 10.66 0.22
N ASP A 149 -5.73 9.63 -0.28
CA ASP A 149 -5.33 8.23 -0.22
C ASP A 149 -6.21 7.39 -1.18
N ALA A 150 -6.04 6.09 -1.19
CA ALA A 150 -7.00 5.13 -1.73
C ALA A 150 -7.21 3.97 -0.74
N ASP A 151 -8.23 3.16 -0.97
CA ASP A 151 -8.59 2.05 -0.08
C ASP A 151 -7.46 1.02 0.08
N ARG A 152 -6.67 0.76 -0.96
CA ARG A 152 -5.57 -0.23 -0.96
C ARG A 152 -4.36 0.13 -1.82
N ALA A 153 -4.28 1.34 -2.32
CA ALA A 153 -3.21 1.83 -3.20
C ALA A 153 -2.85 3.28 -2.86
N MET A 154 -1.78 3.79 -3.48
CA MET A 154 -1.41 5.19 -3.47
C MET A 154 -1.63 5.75 -4.88
N PRO A 155 -2.49 6.76 -5.05
CA PRO A 155 -2.65 7.47 -6.32
C PRO A 155 -1.42 8.30 -6.66
N VAL A 156 -0.96 8.21 -7.90
CA VAL A 156 0.12 9.01 -8.49
C VAL A 156 -0.42 9.67 -9.74
N VAL A 157 -0.35 10.99 -9.82
CA VAL A 157 -0.90 11.80 -10.91
C VAL A 157 0.24 12.40 -11.70
N LEU A 158 0.38 12.03 -12.97
CA LEU A 158 1.35 12.64 -13.91
C LEU A 158 0.69 13.85 -14.57
N ASP A 159 1.28 15.03 -14.42
CA ASP A 159 0.80 16.24 -15.09
C ASP A 159 1.32 16.39 -16.52
N ASP A 160 0.87 17.45 -17.19
CA ASP A 160 1.26 17.77 -18.59
C ASP A 160 2.76 18.14 -18.70
N ASP A 161 3.40 18.54 -17.61
CA ASP A 161 4.81 18.94 -17.57
C ASP A 161 5.73 17.72 -17.28
N GLY A 162 5.15 16.54 -17.08
CA GLY A 162 5.88 15.30 -16.81
C GLY A 162 6.29 15.12 -15.35
N THR A 163 5.66 15.84 -14.42
CA THR A 163 5.86 15.71 -12.98
C THR A 163 4.83 14.74 -12.39
N ALA A 164 5.30 13.78 -11.61
CA ALA A 164 4.45 12.86 -10.85
C ALA A 164 4.09 13.48 -9.48
N TRP A 165 2.81 13.68 -9.24
CA TRP A 165 2.28 14.24 -8.01
C TRP A 165 1.67 13.16 -7.12
N VAL A 166 1.94 13.25 -5.84
CA VAL A 166 1.43 12.35 -4.79
C VAL A 166 0.86 13.18 -3.65
N ALA A 167 -0.17 12.69 -2.98
CA ALA A 167 -0.72 13.37 -1.82
C ALA A 167 0.36 13.57 -0.74
N ALA A 168 0.50 14.81 -0.26
CA ALA A 168 1.43 15.12 0.83
C ALA A 168 0.99 14.40 2.12
N GLN A 169 1.94 14.06 2.97
CA GLN A 169 1.66 13.31 4.20
C GLN A 169 0.73 14.07 5.15
N GLU A 170 0.76 15.40 5.11
CA GLU A 170 -0.12 16.29 5.89
C GLU A 170 -1.59 16.15 5.49
N GLU A 171 -1.88 15.73 4.26
CA GLU A 171 -3.24 15.44 3.80
C GLU A 171 -3.82 14.19 4.49
N GLY A 172 -2.97 13.36 5.11
CA GLY A 172 -3.35 12.28 6.01
C GLY A 172 -3.44 10.90 5.38
N GLY A 173 -2.94 10.73 4.15
CA GLY A 173 -2.77 9.42 3.52
C GLY A 173 -1.64 8.61 4.17
N VAL A 174 -1.67 7.31 3.98
CA VAL A 174 -0.64 6.39 4.49
C VAL A 174 0.61 6.47 3.63
N ALA A 175 1.79 6.58 4.27
CA ALA A 175 3.06 6.48 3.56
C ALA A 175 3.19 5.12 2.84
N SER A 176 3.28 5.15 1.51
CA SER A 176 3.35 3.95 0.68
C SER A 176 4.79 3.46 0.54
N ILE A 177 5.06 2.21 0.93
CA ILE A 177 6.36 1.56 0.71
C ILE A 177 6.59 1.36 -0.79
N THR A 178 5.58 0.91 -1.53
CA THR A 178 5.69 0.72 -2.98
C THR A 178 6.06 2.03 -3.71
N LEU A 179 5.44 3.15 -3.32
CA LEU A 179 5.84 4.44 -3.88
C LEU A 179 7.29 4.78 -3.51
N ASN A 180 7.68 4.58 -2.25
CA ASN A 180 9.04 4.89 -1.79
C ASN A 180 10.11 4.15 -2.60
N ILE A 181 9.84 2.89 -2.96
CA ILE A 181 10.70 2.09 -3.84
C ILE A 181 10.81 2.70 -5.25
N LEU A 182 9.72 3.29 -5.76
CA LEU A 182 9.64 3.81 -7.11
C LEU A 182 10.32 5.17 -7.29
N ILE A 183 10.38 6.01 -6.25
CA ILE A 183 10.79 7.43 -6.36
C ILE A 183 12.14 7.57 -7.05
N GLU A 184 13.19 6.92 -6.55
CA GLU A 184 14.54 7.04 -7.11
C GLU A 184 14.60 6.64 -8.59
N GLY A 185 13.93 5.55 -8.97
CA GLY A 185 13.88 5.08 -10.35
C GLY A 185 13.07 5.99 -11.28
N LEU A 186 12.02 6.63 -10.77
CA LEU A 186 11.25 7.62 -11.52
C LEU A 186 12.07 8.89 -11.76
N GLU A 187 12.70 9.43 -10.73
CA GLU A 187 13.56 10.62 -10.83
C GLU A 187 14.76 10.37 -11.75
N ALA A 188 15.41 9.20 -11.65
CA ALA A 188 16.48 8.80 -12.57
C ALA A 188 16.01 8.67 -14.03
N ALA A 189 14.72 8.40 -14.25
CA ALA A 189 14.09 8.36 -15.56
C ALA A 189 13.61 9.74 -16.06
N GLY A 190 13.87 10.81 -15.31
CA GLY A 190 13.45 12.17 -15.64
C GLY A 190 11.99 12.49 -15.32
N ILE A 191 11.37 11.72 -14.42
CA ILE A 191 10.02 11.96 -13.90
C ILE A 191 10.14 12.43 -12.44
N PRO A 192 10.19 13.73 -12.15
CA PRO A 192 10.26 14.25 -10.79
C PRO A 192 9.03 13.82 -9.98
N VAL A 193 9.23 13.47 -8.71
CA VAL A 193 8.13 13.12 -7.81
C VAL A 193 7.93 14.23 -6.79
N HIS A 194 6.75 14.86 -6.81
CA HIS A 194 6.40 15.94 -5.91
C HIS A 194 5.25 15.54 -4.99
N PHE A 195 5.37 15.94 -3.75
CA PHE A 195 4.31 15.77 -2.75
C PHE A 195 3.51 17.06 -2.64
N GLY A 196 2.20 16.96 -2.77
CA GLY A 196 1.33 18.11 -2.76
C GLY A 196 -0.15 17.74 -2.67
N ARG A 197 -1.00 18.67 -3.04
CA ARG A 197 -2.45 18.50 -2.98
C ARG A 197 -2.98 18.01 -4.33
N LEU A 198 -3.50 16.79 -4.37
CA LEU A 198 -4.12 16.20 -5.56
C LEU A 198 -5.57 16.69 -5.71
N ASN A 199 -5.72 17.98 -6.07
CA ASN A 199 -7.04 18.58 -6.25
C ASN A 199 -7.69 18.18 -7.58
N GLU A 200 -8.99 18.42 -7.70
CA GLU A 200 -9.79 18.08 -8.88
C GLU A 200 -9.18 18.64 -10.18
N ARG A 201 -8.65 19.87 -10.16
CA ARG A 201 -8.06 20.48 -11.38
C ARG A 201 -6.81 19.75 -11.84
N LEU A 202 -5.97 19.28 -10.92
CA LEU A 202 -4.77 18.51 -11.25
C LEU A 202 -5.16 17.16 -11.86
N VAL A 203 -6.12 16.47 -11.23
CA VAL A 203 -6.58 15.14 -11.67
C VAL A 203 -7.29 15.22 -13.02
N ALA A 204 -8.16 16.22 -13.24
CA ALA A 204 -8.89 16.41 -14.50
C ALA A 204 -7.97 16.75 -15.69
N ARG A 205 -6.74 17.24 -15.43
CA ARG A 205 -5.75 17.58 -16.46
C ARG A 205 -4.57 16.62 -16.49
N ALA A 206 -4.67 15.52 -15.74
CA ALA A 206 -3.60 14.53 -15.69
C ALA A 206 -3.34 13.93 -17.06
N ALA A 207 -2.08 13.85 -17.45
CA ALA A 207 -1.67 13.08 -18.62
C ALA A 207 -1.88 11.58 -18.35
N GLU A 208 -1.70 11.15 -17.08
CA GLU A 208 -1.86 9.77 -16.66
C GLU A 208 -2.11 9.73 -15.13
N VAL A 209 -2.95 8.79 -14.69
CA VAL A 209 -3.12 8.48 -13.26
C VAL A 209 -2.80 7.02 -13.02
N VAL A 210 -1.95 6.75 -12.04
CA VAL A 210 -1.50 5.40 -11.68
C VAL A 210 -1.79 5.13 -10.22
N ALA A 211 -2.27 3.94 -9.91
CA ALA A 211 -2.42 3.45 -8.55
C ALA A 211 -1.31 2.45 -8.25
N VAL A 212 -0.51 2.69 -7.19
CA VAL A 212 0.60 1.82 -6.80
C VAL A 212 0.40 1.22 -5.41
N GLY A 213 0.74 -0.06 -5.24
CA GLY A 213 0.61 -0.72 -3.93
C GLY A 213 1.10 -2.15 -3.92
N SER A 214 1.56 -2.64 -2.77
CA SER A 214 2.10 -4.00 -2.63
C SER A 214 1.10 -5.09 -3.05
N GLY A 215 -0.21 -4.84 -2.96
CA GLY A 215 -1.23 -5.82 -3.31
C GLY A 215 -1.76 -5.74 -4.73
N ILE A 216 -1.39 -4.69 -5.51
CA ILE A 216 -1.88 -4.48 -6.87
C ILE A 216 -0.76 -4.23 -7.90
N GLY A 217 0.46 -3.96 -7.44
CA GLY A 217 1.54 -3.51 -8.32
C GLY A 217 1.39 -2.06 -8.74
N ALA A 218 1.42 -1.78 -10.04
CA ALA A 218 1.20 -0.46 -10.63
C ALA A 218 0.17 -0.57 -11.76
N CYS A 219 -1.01 0.02 -11.57
CA CYS A 219 -2.14 -0.04 -12.47
C CYS A 219 -2.49 1.36 -13.00
N ARG A 220 -2.68 1.50 -14.31
CA ARG A 220 -3.25 2.72 -14.88
C ARG A 220 -4.71 2.85 -14.45
N VAL A 221 -5.09 4.03 -13.99
CA VAL A 221 -6.49 4.35 -13.73
C VAL A 221 -7.11 4.90 -15.01
N LEU A 222 -8.04 4.14 -15.58
CA LEU A 222 -8.70 4.48 -16.85
C LEU A 222 -9.78 5.53 -16.65
N SER A 223 -10.60 5.36 -15.61
CA SER A 223 -11.68 6.29 -15.31
C SER A 223 -11.77 6.60 -13.80
N LEU A 224 -12.34 7.75 -13.48
CA LEU A 224 -12.69 8.18 -12.14
C LEU A 224 -14.13 8.71 -12.14
N ASP A 225 -15.02 8.06 -11.35
CA ASP A 225 -16.46 8.35 -11.33
C ASP A 225 -17.07 8.38 -12.75
N ASP A 226 -16.80 7.36 -13.56
CA ASP A 226 -17.21 7.19 -14.95
C ASP A 226 -16.64 8.27 -15.93
N GLN A 227 -15.73 9.14 -15.48
CA GLN A 227 -15.06 10.10 -16.33
C GLN A 227 -13.70 9.56 -16.77
N MET A 228 -13.47 9.45 -18.07
CA MET A 228 -12.19 9.01 -18.61
C MET A 228 -11.07 9.98 -18.23
N LEU A 229 -9.96 9.43 -17.77
CA LEU A 229 -8.73 10.16 -17.44
C LEU A 229 -7.77 10.20 -18.64
N GLY A 230 -6.62 10.84 -18.46
CA GLY A 230 -5.60 10.96 -19.52
C GLY A 230 -5.16 9.62 -20.11
N GLU A 231 -4.82 9.60 -21.41
CA GLU A 231 -4.50 8.39 -22.18
C GLU A 231 -3.04 7.95 -22.06
N GLY A 232 -2.22 8.63 -21.26
CA GLY A 232 -0.82 8.29 -21.04
C GLY A 232 -0.65 6.87 -20.48
N VAL A 233 0.47 6.23 -20.83
CA VAL A 233 0.86 4.89 -20.33
C VAL A 233 2.33 4.85 -19.92
N THR A 234 3.02 5.99 -19.97
CA THR A 234 4.47 6.06 -19.75
C THR A 234 4.81 5.85 -18.29
N LEU A 235 4.08 6.50 -17.38
CA LEU A 235 4.28 6.37 -15.93
C LEU A 235 3.96 4.95 -15.47
N THR A 236 2.83 4.38 -15.90
CA THR A 236 2.44 3.00 -15.53
C THR A 236 3.51 2.01 -15.97
N LYS A 237 3.93 2.04 -17.25
CA LYS A 237 4.97 1.13 -17.75
C LYS A 237 6.30 1.30 -17.01
N ARG A 238 6.65 2.53 -16.66
CA ARG A 238 7.87 2.79 -15.89
C ARG A 238 7.77 2.22 -14.49
N CYS A 239 6.66 2.44 -13.79
CA CYS A 239 6.43 1.88 -12.47
C CYS A 239 6.44 0.34 -12.50
N GLN A 240 5.76 -0.29 -13.45
CA GLN A 240 5.76 -1.74 -13.62
C GLN A 240 7.17 -2.28 -13.83
N SER A 241 7.94 -1.71 -14.77
CA SER A 241 9.31 -2.14 -15.04
C SER A 241 10.23 -1.99 -13.82
N LEU A 242 10.09 -0.91 -13.05
CA LEU A 242 10.87 -0.70 -11.84
C LEU A 242 10.52 -1.72 -10.75
N LEU A 243 9.23 -2.04 -10.56
CA LEU A 243 8.79 -3.06 -9.60
C LEU A 243 9.24 -4.46 -10.02
N ASP A 244 9.18 -4.80 -11.32
CA ASP A 244 9.65 -6.09 -11.84
C ASP A 244 11.15 -6.28 -11.57
N ILE A 245 11.97 -5.26 -11.86
CA ILE A 245 13.41 -5.29 -11.57
C ILE A 245 13.65 -5.44 -10.05
N HIS A 246 12.94 -4.66 -9.25
CA HIS A 246 13.08 -4.66 -7.79
C HIS A 246 12.76 -6.02 -7.17
N TYR A 247 11.64 -6.64 -7.55
CA TYR A 247 11.23 -7.92 -6.96
C TYR A 247 11.98 -9.13 -7.52
N GLN A 248 12.67 -9.00 -8.68
CA GLN A 248 13.62 -10.01 -9.18
C GLN A 248 14.97 -9.97 -8.47
N ASP A 249 15.29 -8.87 -7.79
CA ASP A 249 16.52 -8.80 -7.00
C ASP A 249 16.35 -9.59 -5.69
N LYS A 250 17.29 -10.53 -5.45
CA LYS A 250 17.32 -11.32 -4.22
C LYS A 250 17.53 -10.47 -2.96
N ALA A 251 18.22 -9.33 -3.09
CA ALA A 251 18.47 -8.43 -1.97
C ALA A 251 17.18 -7.79 -1.43
N THR A 252 16.11 -7.68 -2.24
CA THR A 252 14.81 -7.20 -1.83
C THR A 252 14.14 -8.12 -0.80
N TRP A 253 14.48 -9.42 -0.82
CA TRP A 253 13.82 -10.47 -0.04
C TRP A 253 14.61 -10.79 1.23
N PHE A 254 14.11 -10.28 2.35
CA PHE A 254 14.73 -10.50 3.67
C PHE A 254 14.24 -11.81 4.29
N ASP A 255 15.16 -12.74 4.57
CA ASP A 255 14.85 -13.96 5.33
C ASP A 255 14.72 -13.62 6.81
N VAL A 256 13.49 -13.70 7.34
CA VAL A 256 13.19 -13.32 8.73
C VAL A 256 13.97 -14.12 9.77
N ARG A 257 14.46 -15.33 9.44
CA ARG A 257 15.30 -16.14 10.32
C ARG A 257 16.67 -15.52 10.59
N SER A 258 17.15 -14.67 9.67
CA SER A 258 18.44 -13.99 9.83
C SER A 258 18.45 -12.94 10.94
N ALA A 259 17.28 -12.60 11.50
CA ALA A 259 17.12 -11.65 12.60
C ALA A 259 16.85 -12.33 13.96
N LEU A 260 16.96 -13.66 14.05
CA LEU A 260 16.97 -14.42 15.29
C LEU A 260 18.40 -14.49 15.84
#